data_e1bee7c85f7b4ce2c5181c4dba4aa04d
#
_entry.id   e1bee7c85f7b4ce2c5181c4dba4aa04d
#
_cell.length_a   1.000
_cell.length_b   1.000
_cell.length_c   1.000
_cell.angle_alpha   90.00
_cell.angle_beta   90.00
_cell.angle_gamma   90.00
#
_symmetry.space_group_name_H-M   'P 1'
#
loop_
_entity.id
_entity.type
_entity.pdbx_description
1 polymer ?
#
loop_
_entity_poly.entity_id
_entity_poly.type
_entity_poly.pdbx_seq_one_letter_code
_entity_poly.pdbx_strand_id
1 'polypeptide(L)'
;MTEKPKRMSTAELHETIMKSLELRSLIKAGRGNLGGTTCLAPLAERAIFQGRPLLLCDGDVRNPGISLFEEIYRDHGIPRPLNDEAGHLKEWFANSFNEAAMRESSLIIDIGGGDRTLEEWAAEDDIIGAADAVGVPVTGLFMCGPQPGDIAYLEKLWASGQLRPHRGIILLNDWAVPAGHKPETVYQPIMRDKRLNNVSGMETAFLRIPKLSCMKEVLASGLTFHDAAAGKPGQDGTPLGPMRQWLVKNWLEKIEENIAKAGIEDWLP
;
A
#
# COMPACT_ATOMS: atom_id res chain seq x y z
N MET A 1 20.50 -15.19 32.38
CA MET A 1 20.97 -13.81 32.36
C MET A 1 20.10 -13.06 31.38
N THR A 2 19.16 -12.28 31.89
CA THR A 2 18.28 -11.43 31.03
C THR A 2 19.03 -10.14 30.73
N GLU A 3 19.41 -9.94 29.49
CA GLU A 3 19.97 -8.65 29.04
C GLU A 3 18.96 -7.54 29.34
N LYS A 4 19.42 -6.51 30.05
CA LYS A 4 18.62 -5.29 30.23
C LYS A 4 18.45 -4.60 28.88
N PRO A 5 17.23 -4.14 28.52
CA PRO A 5 17.02 -3.38 27.30
C PRO A 5 17.96 -2.16 27.29
N LYS A 6 18.70 -2.01 26.19
CA LYS A 6 19.60 -0.89 25.97
C LYS A 6 18.78 0.41 25.93
N ARG A 7 19.03 1.35 26.83
CA ARG A 7 18.37 2.67 26.78
C ARG A 7 18.84 3.43 25.55
N MET A 8 17.92 3.86 24.74
CA MET A 8 18.19 4.77 23.61
C MET A 8 18.76 6.10 24.14
N SER A 9 19.70 6.66 23.43
CA SER A 9 20.21 8.02 23.70
C SER A 9 19.13 9.05 23.33
N THR A 10 19.25 10.26 23.90
CA THR A 10 18.33 11.37 23.59
C THR A 10 18.35 11.74 22.11
N ALA A 11 19.50 11.61 21.43
CA ALA A 11 19.64 11.84 20.00
C ALA A 11 18.91 10.77 19.18
N GLU A 12 19.08 9.47 19.52
CA GLU A 12 18.36 8.37 18.87
C GLU A 12 16.85 8.47 19.08
N LEU A 13 16.42 8.89 20.28
CA LEU A 13 15.01 9.11 20.57
C LEU A 13 14.44 10.28 19.74
N HIS A 14 15.19 11.39 19.66
CA HIS A 14 14.79 12.55 18.85
C HIS A 14 14.70 12.19 17.36
N GLU A 15 15.69 11.49 16.80
CA GLU A 15 15.68 11.03 15.43
C GLU A 15 14.50 10.09 15.15
N THR A 16 14.20 9.17 16.07
CA THR A 16 13.06 8.27 15.97
C THR A 16 11.74 9.03 15.98
N ILE A 17 11.59 10.03 16.85
CA ILE A 17 10.39 10.88 16.90
C ILE A 17 10.25 11.69 15.60
N MET A 18 11.33 12.31 15.12
CA MET A 18 11.28 13.08 13.86
C MET A 18 10.93 12.22 12.67
N LYS A 19 11.49 11.01 12.54
CA LYS A 19 11.10 10.03 11.50
C LYS A 19 9.64 9.60 11.61
N SER A 20 9.09 9.51 12.82
CA SER A 20 7.67 9.17 13.03
C SER A 20 6.70 10.28 12.64
N LEU A 21 7.19 11.51 12.54
CA LEU A 21 6.41 12.70 12.15
C LEU A 21 6.49 13.00 10.65
N GLU A 22 7.38 12.34 9.90
CA GLU A 22 7.44 12.50 8.45
C GLU A 22 6.17 11.96 7.79
N LEU A 23 5.49 12.84 7.06
CA LEU A 23 4.36 12.44 6.22
C LEU A 23 4.85 11.58 5.06
N ARG A 24 4.03 10.64 4.63
CA ARG A 24 4.36 9.73 3.54
C ARG A 24 3.11 9.48 2.72
N SER A 25 3.26 9.44 1.41
CA SER A 25 2.17 8.96 0.58
C SER A 25 2.53 7.66 -0.13
N LEU A 26 1.56 6.76 -0.24
CA LEU A 26 1.67 5.50 -0.95
C LEU A 26 0.66 5.51 -2.08
N ILE A 27 1.14 5.55 -3.33
CA ILE A 27 0.28 5.52 -4.50
C ILE A 27 0.38 4.13 -5.14
N LYS A 28 -0.75 3.41 -5.17
CA LYS A 28 -0.82 2.12 -5.86
C LYS A 28 -1.00 2.33 -7.35
N ALA A 29 -0.16 1.69 -8.13
CA ALA A 29 -0.28 1.59 -9.58
C ALA A 29 -0.02 0.16 -10.07
N GLY A 30 -0.60 -0.24 -11.19
CA GLY A 30 -0.38 -1.56 -11.77
C GLY A 30 -1.54 -2.03 -12.61
N ARG A 31 -1.38 -3.21 -13.22
CA ARG A 31 -2.48 -3.85 -13.96
C ARG A 31 -3.60 -4.29 -13.01
N GLY A 32 -4.81 -4.27 -13.52
CA GLY A 32 -5.98 -4.78 -12.80
C GLY A 32 -5.87 -6.27 -12.44
N ASN A 33 -6.72 -6.72 -11.51
CA ASN A 33 -6.85 -8.13 -11.10
C ASN A 33 -5.63 -8.74 -10.38
N LEU A 34 -4.72 -7.93 -9.85
CA LEU A 34 -3.60 -8.39 -9.03
C LEU A 34 -3.88 -8.32 -7.52
N GLY A 35 -5.10 -7.93 -7.13
CA GLY A 35 -5.51 -7.82 -5.73
C GLY A 35 -4.89 -6.63 -5.00
N GLY A 36 -4.63 -5.54 -5.71
CA GLY A 36 -3.95 -4.36 -5.16
C GLY A 36 -4.65 -3.77 -3.96
N THR A 37 -5.95 -3.54 -4.02
CA THR A 37 -6.76 -3.03 -2.91
C THR A 37 -6.68 -3.91 -1.67
N THR A 38 -6.77 -5.24 -1.85
CA THR A 38 -6.63 -6.19 -0.74
C THR A 38 -5.23 -6.14 -0.10
N CYS A 39 -4.20 -5.78 -0.88
CA CYS A 39 -2.84 -5.58 -0.37
C CYS A 39 -2.66 -4.22 0.32
N LEU A 40 -3.40 -3.18 -0.09
CA LEU A 40 -3.36 -1.88 0.57
C LEU A 40 -3.99 -1.92 1.97
N ALA A 41 -5.05 -2.69 2.16
CA ALA A 41 -5.78 -2.75 3.42
C ALA A 41 -4.87 -3.09 4.64
N PRO A 42 -4.05 -4.15 4.65
CA PRO A 42 -3.16 -4.42 5.78
C PRO A 42 -2.08 -3.35 5.98
N LEU A 43 -1.63 -2.66 4.92
CA LEU A 43 -0.69 -1.54 5.03
C LEU A 43 -1.35 -0.32 5.67
N ALA A 44 -2.62 -0.05 5.32
CA ALA A 44 -3.43 0.99 5.96
C ALA A 44 -3.67 0.67 7.44
N GLU A 45 -4.11 -0.56 7.75
CA GLU A 45 -4.31 -0.99 9.13
C GLU A 45 -3.03 -0.91 9.98
N ARG A 46 -1.89 -1.23 9.38
CA ARG A 46 -0.58 -1.09 10.04
C ARG A 46 -0.36 0.34 10.51
N ALA A 47 -0.55 1.33 9.65
CA ALA A 47 -0.38 2.73 9.98
C ALA A 47 -1.35 3.17 11.09
N ILE A 48 -2.63 2.82 10.96
CA ILE A 48 -3.68 3.13 11.94
C ILE A 48 -3.37 2.47 13.29
N PHE A 49 -2.99 1.19 13.29
CA PHE A 49 -2.66 0.45 14.51
C PHE A 49 -1.42 0.99 15.22
N GLN A 50 -0.48 1.56 14.47
CA GLN A 50 0.69 2.26 15.01
C GLN A 50 0.36 3.68 15.49
N GLY A 51 -0.90 4.12 15.40
CA GLY A 51 -1.35 5.47 15.80
C GLY A 51 -0.87 6.58 14.86
N ARG A 52 -0.49 6.25 13.63
CA ARG A 52 -0.08 7.25 12.63
C ARG A 52 -1.31 7.89 11.99
N PRO A 53 -1.38 9.22 11.89
CA PRO A 53 -2.43 9.88 11.13
C PRO A 53 -2.37 9.44 9.66
N LEU A 54 -3.51 8.97 9.14
CA LEU A 54 -3.61 8.42 7.79
C LEU A 54 -4.90 8.84 7.12
N LEU A 55 -4.80 9.24 5.85
CA LEU A 55 -5.94 9.42 4.96
C LEU A 55 -5.95 8.34 3.88
N LEU A 56 -7.15 7.84 3.56
CA LEU A 56 -7.38 6.81 2.55
C LEU A 56 -8.18 7.41 1.40
N CYS A 57 -7.67 7.27 0.19
CA CYS A 57 -8.22 7.83 -1.02
C CYS A 57 -8.49 6.72 -2.04
N ASP A 58 -9.76 6.54 -2.40
CA ASP A 58 -10.18 5.60 -3.44
C ASP A 58 -10.49 6.33 -4.74
N GLY A 59 -9.57 6.27 -5.69
CA GLY A 59 -9.71 6.83 -7.03
C GLY A 59 -10.29 5.86 -8.05
N ASP A 60 -10.51 4.59 -7.71
CA ASP A 60 -11.14 3.62 -8.61
C ASP A 60 -12.66 3.81 -8.61
N VAL A 61 -13.13 4.75 -9.45
CA VAL A 61 -14.57 5.06 -9.57
C VAL A 61 -15.39 3.86 -10.03
N ARG A 62 -14.79 2.98 -10.86
CA ARG A 62 -15.50 1.86 -11.47
C ARG A 62 -15.59 0.64 -10.56
N ASN A 63 -14.53 0.39 -9.80
CA ASN A 63 -14.44 -0.76 -8.90
C ASN A 63 -13.85 -0.32 -7.55
N PRO A 64 -14.57 0.54 -6.82
CA PRO A 64 -14.06 1.07 -5.58
C PRO A 64 -13.74 -0.07 -4.61
N GLY A 65 -12.49 -0.15 -4.23
CA GLY A 65 -11.97 -1.30 -3.50
C GLY A 65 -11.69 -0.99 -2.04
N ILE A 66 -11.04 0.13 -1.74
CA ILE A 66 -10.84 0.58 -0.34
C ILE A 66 -12.19 0.94 0.28
N SER A 67 -13.13 1.43 -0.51
CA SER A 67 -14.49 1.72 -0.04
C SER A 67 -15.28 0.47 0.39
N LEU A 68 -14.86 -0.75 0.08
CA LEU A 68 -15.38 -1.95 0.73
C LEU A 68 -15.14 -1.94 2.25
N PHE A 69 -14.21 -1.13 2.70
CA PHE A 69 -13.86 -0.90 4.10
C PHE A 69 -14.36 0.46 4.60
N GLU A 70 -15.24 1.15 3.87
CA GLU A 70 -15.72 2.51 4.19
C GLU A 70 -16.24 2.63 5.63
N GLU A 71 -16.96 1.63 6.14
CA GLU A 71 -17.42 1.66 7.52
C GLU A 71 -16.28 1.50 8.53
N ILE A 72 -15.28 0.69 8.17
CA ILE A 72 -14.13 0.40 9.01
C ILE A 72 -13.19 1.60 9.07
N TYR A 73 -13.02 2.30 7.93
CA TYR A 73 -12.07 3.41 7.78
C TYR A 73 -12.76 4.77 7.61
N ARG A 74 -14.02 4.90 8.02
CA ARG A 74 -14.83 6.11 7.82
C ARG A 74 -14.14 7.39 8.27
N ASP A 75 -13.44 7.34 9.41
CA ASP A 75 -12.75 8.51 9.97
C ASP A 75 -11.42 8.84 9.24
N HIS A 76 -10.98 7.95 8.35
CA HIS A 76 -9.75 8.07 7.59
C HIS A 76 -9.99 8.35 6.10
N GLY A 77 -11.24 8.29 5.63
CA GLY A 77 -11.58 8.43 4.22
C GLY A 77 -11.60 9.87 3.72
N ILE A 78 -11.15 10.06 2.48
CA ILE A 78 -11.41 11.26 1.69
C ILE A 78 -12.55 10.95 0.70
N PRO A 79 -13.47 11.88 0.44
CA PRO A 79 -14.52 11.69 -0.57
C PRO A 79 -13.93 11.26 -1.90
N ARG A 80 -14.58 10.32 -2.57
CA ARG A 80 -14.18 9.84 -3.89
C ARG A 80 -14.29 10.92 -4.96
N PRO A 81 -13.57 10.80 -6.09
CA PRO A 81 -13.74 11.69 -7.21
C PRO A 81 -15.18 11.62 -7.74
N LEU A 82 -15.67 12.72 -8.29
CA LEU A 82 -17.06 12.84 -8.79
C LEU A 82 -17.38 11.81 -9.88
N ASN A 83 -16.41 11.57 -10.77
CA ASN A 83 -16.47 10.59 -11.86
C ASN A 83 -15.05 10.28 -12.36
N ASP A 84 -14.92 9.46 -13.41
CA ASP A 84 -13.65 9.08 -14.03
C ASP A 84 -13.15 10.05 -15.12
N GLU A 85 -13.72 11.26 -15.22
CA GLU A 85 -13.20 12.30 -16.10
C GLU A 85 -11.85 12.83 -15.61
N ALA A 86 -10.90 12.99 -16.53
CA ALA A 86 -9.53 13.38 -16.24
C ALA A 86 -9.44 14.64 -15.35
N GLY A 87 -10.26 15.67 -15.63
CA GLY A 87 -10.28 16.90 -14.84
C GLY A 87 -10.68 16.68 -13.39
N HIS A 88 -11.73 15.90 -13.14
CA HIS A 88 -12.20 15.60 -11.79
C HIS A 88 -11.22 14.72 -11.00
N LEU A 89 -10.58 13.76 -11.68
CA LEU A 89 -9.55 12.93 -11.06
C LEU A 89 -8.29 13.74 -10.69
N LYS A 90 -7.85 14.66 -11.57
CA LYS A 90 -6.73 15.56 -11.29
C LYS A 90 -7.02 16.46 -10.08
N GLU A 91 -8.19 17.10 -10.07
CA GLU A 91 -8.62 17.95 -8.96
C GLU A 91 -8.71 17.17 -7.65
N TRP A 92 -9.36 16.01 -7.67
CA TRP A 92 -9.48 15.14 -6.51
C TRP A 92 -8.11 14.70 -5.96
N PHE A 93 -7.18 14.33 -6.84
CA PHE A 93 -5.84 13.92 -6.46
C PHE A 93 -5.07 15.08 -5.79
N ALA A 94 -5.08 16.27 -6.41
CA ALA A 94 -4.44 17.46 -5.83
C ALA A 94 -5.05 17.82 -4.46
N ASN A 95 -6.38 17.76 -4.34
CA ASN A 95 -7.08 18.01 -3.08
C ASN A 95 -6.72 16.97 -2.01
N SER A 96 -6.49 15.70 -2.39
CA SER A 96 -6.06 14.65 -1.47
C SER A 96 -4.69 14.97 -0.84
N PHE A 97 -3.73 15.48 -1.60
CA PHE A 97 -2.43 15.91 -1.08
C PHE A 97 -2.53 17.16 -0.20
N ASN A 98 -3.35 18.15 -0.62
CA ASN A 98 -3.61 19.33 0.19
C ASN A 98 -4.24 18.98 1.54
N GLU A 99 -5.23 18.08 1.56
CA GLU A 99 -5.84 17.57 2.79
C GLU A 99 -4.83 16.84 3.67
N ALA A 100 -3.97 16.00 3.07
CA ALA A 100 -2.93 15.30 3.81
C ALA A 100 -1.96 16.27 4.49
N ALA A 101 -1.48 17.28 3.76
CA ALA A 101 -0.62 18.32 4.30
C ALA A 101 -1.31 19.14 5.40
N MET A 102 -2.58 19.58 5.19
CA MET A 102 -3.32 20.37 6.17
C MET A 102 -3.64 19.61 7.45
N ARG A 103 -3.89 18.29 7.35
CA ARG A 103 -4.20 17.43 8.51
C ARG A 103 -2.97 16.79 9.12
N GLU A 104 -1.78 17.11 8.63
CA GLU A 104 -0.53 16.47 9.06
C GLU A 104 -0.65 14.94 9.05
N SER A 105 -1.23 14.39 7.98
CA SER A 105 -1.55 12.97 7.83
C SER A 105 -0.82 12.36 6.65
N SER A 106 -0.36 11.14 6.79
CA SER A 106 0.10 10.32 5.68
C SER A 106 -1.07 9.95 4.76
N LEU A 107 -0.79 9.50 3.54
CA LEU A 107 -1.78 9.30 2.51
C LEU A 107 -1.61 7.93 1.84
N ILE A 108 -2.70 7.21 1.64
CA ILE A 108 -2.74 6.03 0.77
C ILE A 108 -3.77 6.29 -0.34
N ILE A 109 -3.33 6.17 -1.59
CA ILE A 109 -4.18 6.35 -2.77
C ILE A 109 -4.28 5.03 -3.53
N ASP A 110 -5.49 4.52 -3.68
CA ASP A 110 -5.81 3.40 -4.57
C ASP A 110 -6.27 3.94 -5.93
N ILE A 111 -5.46 3.76 -6.96
CA ILE A 111 -5.81 4.13 -8.32
C ILE A 111 -6.21 2.87 -9.09
N GLY A 112 -7.31 2.95 -9.84
CA GLY A 112 -7.82 1.85 -10.65
C GLY A 112 -6.76 1.29 -11.60
N GLY A 113 -6.76 -0.03 -11.75
CA GLY A 113 -5.82 -0.71 -12.65
C GLY A 113 -6.04 -0.31 -14.11
N GLY A 114 -5.01 0.23 -14.78
CA GLY A 114 -5.06 0.67 -16.18
C GLY A 114 -5.67 2.06 -16.38
N ASP A 115 -5.78 2.84 -15.32
CA ASP A 115 -6.22 4.23 -15.42
C ASP A 115 -5.15 5.08 -16.12
N ARG A 116 -5.50 5.62 -17.29
CA ARG A 116 -4.62 6.46 -18.08
C ARG A 116 -4.55 7.91 -17.55
N THR A 117 -5.50 8.31 -16.73
CA THR A 117 -5.60 9.69 -16.26
C THR A 117 -4.37 10.11 -15.48
N LEU A 118 -3.85 9.22 -14.65
CA LEU A 118 -2.61 9.49 -13.91
C LEU A 118 -1.40 9.55 -14.86
N GLU A 119 -1.35 8.67 -15.89
CA GLU A 119 -0.33 8.69 -16.93
C GLU A 119 -0.38 9.99 -17.73
N GLU A 120 -1.58 10.41 -18.14
CA GLU A 120 -1.81 11.63 -18.92
C GLU A 120 -1.47 12.88 -18.11
N TRP A 121 -1.92 12.94 -16.85
CA TRP A 121 -1.62 14.08 -15.98
C TRP A 121 -0.14 14.20 -15.64
N ALA A 122 0.50 13.11 -15.27
CA ALA A 122 1.92 13.13 -14.99
C ALA A 122 2.78 13.53 -16.22
N ALA A 123 2.24 13.38 -17.45
CA ALA A 123 2.88 13.89 -18.66
C ALA A 123 2.82 15.43 -18.78
N GLU A 124 1.86 16.05 -18.14
CA GLU A 124 1.63 17.50 -18.19
C GLU A 124 2.28 18.24 -17.01
N ASP A 125 2.29 17.60 -15.81
CA ASP A 125 2.69 18.23 -14.56
C ASP A 125 3.67 17.34 -13.78
N ASP A 126 4.59 17.95 -13.03
CA ASP A 126 5.50 17.28 -12.09
C ASP A 126 4.77 16.97 -10.76
N ILE A 127 3.97 15.90 -10.77
CA ILE A 127 3.18 15.46 -9.62
C ILE A 127 4.08 15.10 -8.43
N ILE A 128 5.21 14.45 -8.69
CA ILE A 128 6.13 14.01 -7.64
C ILE A 128 6.78 15.22 -6.97
N GLY A 129 7.30 16.17 -7.75
CA GLY A 129 7.85 17.42 -7.22
C GLY A 129 6.81 18.27 -6.50
N ALA A 130 5.56 18.30 -6.97
CA ALA A 130 4.48 19.01 -6.28
C ALA A 130 4.14 18.38 -4.92
N ALA A 131 4.10 17.05 -4.83
CA ALA A 131 3.87 16.33 -3.58
C ALA A 131 5.02 16.56 -2.57
N ASP A 132 6.26 16.52 -3.03
CA ASP A 132 7.44 16.85 -2.23
C ASP A 132 7.39 18.30 -1.71
N ALA A 133 6.97 19.24 -2.56
CA ALA A 133 6.87 20.66 -2.20
C ALA A 133 5.83 20.93 -1.09
N VAL A 134 4.77 20.13 -1.01
CA VAL A 134 3.77 20.23 0.08
C VAL A 134 4.13 19.35 1.29
N GLY A 135 5.29 18.70 1.28
CA GLY A 135 5.80 17.92 2.41
C GLY A 135 5.17 16.52 2.55
N VAL A 136 4.59 15.97 1.47
CA VAL A 136 3.97 14.63 1.44
C VAL A 136 4.66 13.78 0.36
N PRO A 137 5.91 13.35 0.57
CA PRO A 137 6.68 12.63 -0.45
C PRO A 137 6.04 11.32 -0.86
N VAL A 138 6.17 11.00 -2.15
CA VAL A 138 5.52 9.83 -2.77
C VAL A 138 6.43 8.60 -2.74
N THR A 139 5.87 7.50 -2.26
CA THR A 139 6.35 6.14 -2.53
C THR A 139 5.38 5.46 -3.52
N GLY A 140 5.90 4.96 -4.63
CA GLY A 140 5.09 4.16 -5.57
C GLY A 140 4.92 2.73 -5.05
N LEU A 141 3.69 2.20 -5.07
CA LEU A 141 3.40 0.79 -4.82
C LEU A 141 3.00 0.14 -6.15
N PHE A 142 3.93 -0.55 -6.77
CA PHE A 142 3.79 -1.09 -8.12
C PHE A 142 3.42 -2.57 -8.09
N MET A 143 2.18 -2.87 -8.45
CA MET A 143 1.70 -4.26 -8.52
C MET A 143 2.38 -5.02 -9.64
N CYS A 144 3.08 -6.10 -9.31
CA CYS A 144 3.71 -7.01 -10.28
C CYS A 144 3.22 -8.44 -10.06
N GLY A 145 2.50 -8.95 -11.02
CA GLY A 145 2.04 -10.35 -11.04
C GLY A 145 3.06 -11.27 -11.72
N PRO A 146 2.69 -12.57 -11.85
CA PRO A 146 3.57 -13.60 -12.43
C PRO A 146 3.66 -13.56 -13.95
N GLN A 147 2.90 -12.70 -14.63
CA GLN A 147 2.85 -12.65 -16.08
C GLN A 147 3.95 -11.74 -16.66
N PRO A 148 4.60 -12.13 -17.79
CA PRO A 148 5.61 -11.26 -18.42
C PRO A 148 5.07 -9.87 -18.78
N GLY A 149 3.79 -9.75 -19.07
CA GLY A 149 3.13 -8.49 -19.37
C GLY A 149 3.05 -7.53 -18.18
N ASP A 150 3.21 -8.01 -16.94
CA ASP A 150 3.17 -7.17 -15.75
C ASP A 150 4.45 -6.34 -15.64
N ILE A 151 5.61 -6.96 -15.90
CA ILE A 151 6.90 -6.24 -15.96
C ILE A 151 6.89 -5.22 -17.11
N ALA A 152 6.45 -5.64 -18.31
CA ALA A 152 6.38 -4.75 -19.46
C ALA A 152 5.47 -3.53 -19.22
N TYR A 153 4.39 -3.71 -18.46
CA TYR A 153 3.51 -2.62 -18.05
C TYR A 153 4.26 -1.61 -17.15
N LEU A 154 4.99 -2.10 -16.14
CA LEU A 154 5.76 -1.24 -15.25
C LEU A 154 6.88 -0.50 -15.98
N GLU A 155 7.60 -1.18 -16.90
CA GLU A 155 8.59 -0.53 -17.76
C GLU A 155 7.98 0.63 -18.56
N LYS A 156 6.82 0.40 -19.16
CA LYS A 156 6.11 1.43 -19.93
C LYS A 156 5.69 2.59 -19.03
N LEU A 157 5.16 2.30 -17.83
CA LEU A 157 4.76 3.31 -16.85
C LEU A 157 5.95 4.20 -16.44
N TRP A 158 7.10 3.59 -16.20
CA TRP A 158 8.32 4.32 -15.79
C TRP A 158 9.05 5.00 -16.96
N ALA A 159 8.96 4.45 -18.18
CA ALA A 159 9.60 5.02 -19.36
C ALA A 159 9.10 6.43 -19.71
N SER A 160 7.82 6.68 -19.46
CA SER A 160 7.23 8.01 -19.63
C SER A 160 7.76 9.05 -18.64
N GLY A 161 8.43 8.62 -17.56
CA GLY A 161 8.94 9.49 -16.49
C GLY A 161 7.88 9.93 -15.49
N GLN A 162 6.64 9.58 -15.71
CA GLN A 162 5.45 10.16 -15.14
C GLN A 162 5.13 9.69 -13.72
N LEU A 163 5.40 8.45 -13.41
CA LEU A 163 5.24 7.87 -12.07
C LEU A 163 6.55 7.22 -11.65
N ARG A 164 7.55 8.06 -11.48
CA ARG A 164 8.88 7.66 -11.05
C ARG A 164 9.27 8.43 -9.79
N PRO A 165 8.62 8.09 -8.65
CA PRO A 165 8.99 8.67 -7.37
C PRO A 165 10.39 8.23 -6.97
N HIS A 166 10.97 8.88 -5.97
CA HIS A 166 12.30 8.51 -5.46
C HIS A 166 12.35 7.08 -4.89
N ARG A 167 11.21 6.57 -4.42
CA ARG A 167 11.05 5.23 -3.82
C ARG A 167 9.94 4.45 -4.50
N GLY A 168 10.22 3.20 -4.86
CA GLY A 168 9.27 2.30 -5.50
C GLY A 168 9.26 0.92 -4.86
N ILE A 169 8.09 0.49 -4.37
CA ILE A 169 7.88 -0.85 -3.83
C ILE A 169 7.25 -1.71 -4.93
N ILE A 170 7.96 -2.74 -5.37
CA ILE A 170 7.42 -3.76 -6.27
C ILE A 170 6.66 -4.77 -5.41
N LEU A 171 5.33 -4.73 -5.47
CA LEU A 171 4.48 -5.58 -4.67
C LEU A 171 4.14 -6.88 -5.40
N LEU A 172 4.47 -8.00 -4.76
CA LEU A 172 4.26 -9.37 -5.23
C LEU A 172 3.17 -10.02 -4.36
N ASN A 173 1.99 -10.23 -4.93
CA ASN A 173 0.85 -10.81 -4.21
C ASN A 173 0.76 -12.32 -4.46
N ASP A 174 0.96 -13.14 -3.42
CA ASP A 174 0.89 -14.60 -3.52
C ASP A 174 -0.49 -15.12 -3.97
N TRP A 175 -1.55 -14.32 -3.81
CA TRP A 175 -2.86 -14.67 -4.33
C TRP A 175 -2.89 -14.74 -5.87
N ALA A 176 -2.06 -13.94 -6.55
CA ALA A 176 -1.97 -13.93 -8.02
C ALA A 176 -1.19 -15.12 -8.59
N VAL A 177 -0.54 -15.91 -7.74
CA VAL A 177 0.23 -17.09 -8.17
C VAL A 177 -0.73 -18.20 -8.60
N PRO A 178 -0.55 -18.80 -9.80
CA PRO A 178 -1.39 -19.88 -10.27
C PRO A 178 -1.41 -21.09 -9.30
N ALA A 179 -2.57 -21.75 -9.24
CA ALA A 179 -2.71 -22.94 -8.40
C ALA A 179 -1.66 -24.01 -8.73
N GLY A 180 -1.13 -24.65 -7.69
CA GLY A 180 -0.09 -25.69 -7.82
C GLY A 180 1.35 -25.16 -7.95
N HIS A 181 1.53 -23.86 -8.04
CA HIS A 181 2.87 -23.25 -8.07
C HIS A 181 3.25 -22.67 -6.71
N LYS A 182 4.55 -22.72 -6.39
CA LYS A 182 5.10 -22.08 -5.18
C LYS A 182 5.44 -20.62 -5.47
N PRO A 183 4.97 -19.67 -4.66
CA PRO A 183 5.26 -18.24 -4.86
C PRO A 183 6.75 -17.92 -4.99
N GLU A 184 7.60 -18.59 -4.20
CA GLU A 184 9.05 -18.43 -4.26
C GLU A 184 9.60 -18.74 -5.66
N THR A 185 9.17 -19.84 -6.26
CA THR A 185 9.62 -20.26 -7.59
C THR A 185 9.14 -19.30 -8.68
N VAL A 186 7.91 -18.80 -8.53
CA VAL A 186 7.28 -17.89 -9.51
C VAL A 186 7.91 -16.50 -9.44
N TYR A 187 8.14 -15.97 -8.26
CA TYR A 187 8.63 -14.60 -8.09
C TYR A 187 10.16 -14.45 -8.11
N GLN A 188 10.93 -15.53 -7.91
CA GLN A 188 12.38 -15.45 -7.94
C GLN A 188 12.95 -14.87 -9.24
N PRO A 189 12.49 -15.24 -10.46
CA PRO A 189 12.94 -14.63 -11.71
C PRO A 189 12.58 -13.14 -11.78
N ILE A 190 11.39 -12.76 -11.29
CA ILE A 190 10.92 -11.37 -11.26
C ILE A 190 11.81 -10.51 -10.36
N MET A 191 12.10 -10.99 -9.15
CA MET A 191 12.98 -10.29 -8.20
C MET A 191 14.42 -10.14 -8.71
N ARG A 192 14.85 -10.95 -9.66
CA ARG A 192 16.17 -10.87 -10.31
C ARG A 192 16.17 -10.07 -11.62
N ASP A 193 15.01 -9.64 -12.09
CA ASP A 193 14.91 -8.91 -13.35
C ASP A 193 15.54 -7.52 -13.21
N LYS A 194 16.52 -7.23 -14.07
CA LYS A 194 17.27 -5.97 -14.05
C LYS A 194 16.38 -4.75 -14.33
N ARG A 195 15.29 -4.93 -15.05
CA ARG A 195 14.34 -3.87 -15.37
C ARG A 195 13.63 -3.35 -14.14
N LEU A 196 13.46 -4.19 -13.12
CA LEU A 196 12.84 -3.83 -11.84
C LEU A 196 13.85 -3.38 -10.78
N ASN A 197 15.11 -3.83 -10.88
CA ASN A 197 16.14 -3.54 -9.89
C ASN A 197 16.98 -2.28 -10.20
N ASN A 198 16.98 -1.82 -11.46
CA ASN A 198 17.81 -0.70 -11.91
C ASN A 198 16.98 0.38 -12.59
N VAL A 199 15.92 0.84 -11.94
CA VAL A 199 15.12 1.94 -12.46
C VAL A 199 15.84 3.26 -12.19
N SER A 200 16.19 3.98 -13.25
CA SER A 200 16.95 5.23 -13.12
C SER A 200 16.19 6.26 -12.27
N GLY A 201 16.82 6.78 -11.23
CA GLY A 201 16.25 7.82 -10.37
C GLY A 201 15.23 7.32 -9.33
N MET A 202 15.01 6.01 -9.22
CA MET A 202 14.11 5.43 -8.24
C MET A 202 14.80 4.30 -7.47
N GLU A 203 14.86 4.41 -6.16
CA GLU A 203 15.23 3.30 -5.29
C GLU A 203 14.09 2.27 -5.27
N THR A 204 14.40 0.99 -5.50
CA THR A 204 13.38 -0.07 -5.59
C THR A 204 13.57 -1.14 -4.52
N ALA A 205 12.46 -1.60 -3.95
CA ALA A 205 12.42 -2.73 -3.03
C ALA A 205 11.27 -3.68 -3.41
N PHE A 206 11.37 -4.94 -2.98
CA PHE A 206 10.33 -5.94 -3.21
C PHE A 206 9.59 -6.24 -1.92
N LEU A 207 8.27 -6.06 -1.93
CA LEU A 207 7.39 -6.47 -0.84
C LEU A 207 6.51 -7.63 -1.31
N ARG A 208 6.55 -8.74 -0.60
CA ARG A 208 5.68 -9.87 -0.85
C ARG A 208 4.56 -9.93 0.18
N ILE A 209 3.31 -9.97 -0.27
CA ILE A 209 2.13 -10.18 0.57
C ILE A 209 1.71 -11.65 0.46
N PRO A 210 1.76 -12.43 1.56
CA PRO A 210 1.36 -13.82 1.54
C PRO A 210 -0.14 -14.00 1.25
N LYS A 211 -0.53 -15.16 0.74
CA LYS A 211 -1.95 -15.50 0.56
C LYS A 211 -2.59 -15.82 1.90
N LEU A 212 -3.70 -15.17 2.23
CA LEU A 212 -4.54 -15.53 3.36
C LEU A 212 -5.66 -16.48 2.90
N SER A 213 -5.66 -17.71 3.42
CA SER A 213 -6.61 -18.75 3.00
C SER A 213 -8.06 -18.45 3.41
N CYS A 214 -8.27 -17.71 4.49
CA CYS A 214 -9.59 -17.31 4.99
C CYS A 214 -9.94 -15.84 4.67
N MET A 215 -9.38 -15.28 3.60
CA MET A 215 -9.62 -13.89 3.20
C MET A 215 -11.11 -13.58 3.03
N LYS A 216 -11.86 -14.48 2.38
CA LYS A 216 -13.30 -14.28 2.15
C LYS A 216 -14.10 -14.17 3.43
N GLU A 217 -13.76 -14.97 4.43
CA GLU A 217 -14.44 -14.97 5.72
C GLU A 217 -14.09 -13.70 6.53
N VAL A 218 -12.86 -13.22 6.45
CA VAL A 218 -12.48 -11.94 7.06
C VAL A 218 -13.25 -10.79 6.43
N LEU A 219 -13.26 -10.70 5.09
CA LEU A 219 -14.01 -9.65 4.39
C LEU A 219 -15.52 -9.72 4.69
N ALA A 220 -16.09 -10.92 4.74
CA ALA A 220 -17.52 -11.11 5.05
C ALA A 220 -17.87 -10.74 6.50
N SER A 221 -16.91 -10.78 7.44
CA SER A 221 -17.15 -10.41 8.83
C SER A 221 -17.26 -8.90 9.05
N GLY A 222 -16.79 -8.08 8.10
CA GLY A 222 -16.72 -6.63 8.23
C GLY A 222 -15.72 -6.15 9.27
N LEU A 223 -14.75 -6.99 9.67
CA LEU A 223 -13.72 -6.67 10.65
C LEU A 223 -12.43 -6.19 9.95
N THR A 224 -11.65 -5.37 10.65
CA THR A 224 -10.24 -5.18 10.32
C THR A 224 -9.50 -6.50 10.47
N PHE A 225 -8.34 -6.64 9.84
CA PHE A 225 -7.51 -7.85 10.01
C PHE A 225 -7.03 -7.99 11.45
N HIS A 226 -6.70 -6.88 12.12
CA HIS A 226 -6.29 -6.88 13.53
C HIS A 226 -7.44 -7.29 14.45
N ASP A 227 -8.65 -6.80 14.22
CA ASP A 227 -9.84 -7.16 15.00
C ASP A 227 -10.22 -8.63 14.77
N ALA A 228 -10.13 -9.10 13.54
CA ALA A 228 -10.34 -10.50 13.18
C ALA A 228 -9.33 -11.43 13.88
N ALA A 229 -8.05 -11.05 13.92
CA ALA A 229 -7.00 -11.77 14.63
C ALA A 229 -7.21 -11.76 16.16
N ALA A 230 -7.73 -10.65 16.70
CA ALA A 230 -8.05 -10.49 18.13
C ALA A 230 -9.33 -11.23 18.56
N GLY A 231 -10.09 -11.80 17.61
CA GLY A 231 -11.33 -12.51 17.90
C GLY A 231 -12.49 -11.61 18.28
N LYS A 232 -12.51 -10.37 17.80
CA LYS A 232 -13.68 -9.49 17.99
C LYS A 232 -14.89 -10.03 17.22
N PRO A 233 -16.11 -9.76 17.67
CA PRO A 233 -17.31 -10.15 16.94
C PRO A 233 -17.44 -9.36 15.64
N GLY A 234 -17.82 -10.04 14.56
CA GLY A 234 -18.12 -9.42 13.27
C GLY A 234 -19.48 -8.73 13.26
N GLN A 235 -19.92 -8.27 12.08
CA GLN A 235 -21.20 -7.58 11.90
C GLN A 235 -22.41 -8.45 12.30
N ASP A 236 -22.30 -9.76 12.20
CA ASP A 236 -23.32 -10.74 12.64
C ASP A 236 -23.26 -11.06 14.16
N GLY A 237 -22.37 -10.40 14.90
CA GLY A 237 -22.13 -10.63 16.31
C GLY A 237 -21.27 -11.86 16.63
N THR A 238 -20.78 -12.58 15.63
CA THR A 238 -19.97 -13.80 15.82
C THR A 238 -18.49 -13.53 15.50
N PRO A 239 -17.55 -13.95 16.38
CA PRO A 239 -16.12 -13.87 16.03
C PRO A 239 -15.75 -14.97 15.04
N LEU A 240 -14.67 -14.74 14.28
CA LEU A 240 -14.06 -15.82 13.50
C LEU A 240 -13.63 -16.95 14.43
N GLY A 241 -13.74 -18.20 13.97
CA GLY A 241 -13.29 -19.36 14.76
C GLY A 241 -11.78 -19.30 15.07
N PRO A 242 -11.32 -19.91 16.18
CA PRO A 242 -9.94 -19.77 16.67
C PRO A 242 -8.86 -20.10 15.64
N MET A 243 -9.10 -21.09 14.78
CA MET A 243 -8.18 -21.41 13.68
C MET A 243 -8.01 -20.26 12.71
N ARG A 244 -9.11 -19.59 12.33
CA ARG A 244 -9.05 -18.45 11.41
C ARG A 244 -8.41 -17.23 12.07
N GLN A 245 -8.68 -16.96 13.33
CA GLN A 245 -8.00 -15.91 14.11
C GLN A 245 -6.48 -16.12 14.07
N TRP A 246 -6.02 -17.35 14.34
CA TRP A 246 -4.61 -17.69 14.28
C TRP A 246 -4.02 -17.51 12.87
N LEU A 247 -4.74 -17.90 11.81
CA LEU A 247 -4.32 -17.73 10.42
C LEU A 247 -4.14 -16.24 10.06
N VAL A 248 -5.08 -15.39 10.48
CA VAL A 248 -4.99 -13.94 10.24
C VAL A 248 -3.81 -13.34 11.00
N LYS A 249 -3.66 -13.68 12.29
CA LYS A 249 -2.52 -13.22 13.10
C LYS A 249 -1.18 -13.58 12.46
N ASN A 250 -0.98 -14.84 12.11
CA ASN A 250 0.25 -15.32 11.48
C ASN A 250 0.49 -14.70 10.09
N TRP A 251 -0.58 -14.35 9.38
CA TRP A 251 -0.49 -13.64 8.11
C TRP A 251 -0.01 -12.20 8.28
N LEU A 252 -0.52 -11.47 9.27
CA LEU A 252 -0.06 -10.13 9.62
C LEU A 252 1.42 -10.14 10.07
N GLU A 253 1.81 -11.07 10.93
CA GLU A 253 3.20 -11.25 11.37
C GLU A 253 4.14 -11.48 10.18
N LYS A 254 3.74 -12.29 9.20
CA LYS A 254 4.53 -12.49 7.97
C LYS A 254 4.64 -11.25 7.09
N ILE A 255 3.62 -10.41 7.05
CA ILE A 255 3.69 -9.13 6.33
C ILE A 255 4.73 -8.23 7.00
N GLU A 256 4.68 -8.08 8.33
CA GLU A 256 5.67 -7.29 9.07
C GLU A 256 7.11 -7.83 8.88
N GLU A 257 7.29 -9.15 8.94
CA GLU A 257 8.58 -9.77 8.63
C GLU A 257 9.07 -9.45 7.21
N ASN A 258 8.18 -9.43 6.22
CA ASN A 258 8.53 -9.12 4.84
C ASN A 258 8.86 -7.64 4.66
N ILE A 259 8.16 -6.74 5.34
CA ILE A 259 8.45 -5.30 5.37
C ILE A 259 9.85 -5.08 5.96
N ALA A 260 10.13 -5.67 7.13
CA ALA A 260 11.44 -5.57 7.78
C ALA A 260 12.58 -6.15 6.90
N LYS A 261 12.36 -7.32 6.28
CA LYS A 261 13.34 -7.91 5.34
C LYS A 261 13.60 -7.06 4.12
N ALA A 262 12.61 -6.33 3.65
CA ALA A 262 12.73 -5.41 2.53
C ALA A 262 13.39 -4.07 2.92
N GLY A 263 13.46 -3.76 4.23
CA GLY A 263 14.04 -2.51 4.74
C GLY A 263 13.22 -1.28 4.36
N ILE A 264 11.89 -1.42 4.28
CA ILE A 264 10.98 -0.38 3.77
C ILE A 264 10.04 0.20 4.84
N GLU A 265 10.31 -0.02 6.11
CA GLU A 265 9.50 0.51 7.21
C GLU A 265 9.33 2.03 7.12
N ASP A 266 10.41 2.72 6.71
CA ASP A 266 10.45 4.18 6.54
C ASP A 266 9.86 4.66 5.20
N TRP A 267 9.43 3.76 4.32
CA TRP A 267 8.79 4.10 3.04
C TRP A 267 7.26 4.07 3.13
N LEU A 268 6.75 3.38 4.13
CA LEU A 268 5.31 3.17 4.34
C LEU A 268 4.73 4.24 5.27
N PRO A 269 3.49 4.61 5.05
CA PRO A 269 2.71 5.43 5.98
C PRO A 269 2.71 4.94 7.41
#